data_acf1d352f925f80d85da126563fa45af
#
_entry.id   acf1d352f925f80d85da126563fa45af
#
_cell.length_a   1.000
_cell.length_b   1.000
_cell.length_c   1.000
_cell.angle_alpha   90.00
_cell.angle_beta   90.00
_cell.angle_gamma   90.00
#
_symmetry.space_group_name_H-M   'P 1'
#
loop_
_entity.id
_entity.type
_entity.pdbx_description
1 polymer ?
#
loop_
_entity_poly.entity_id
_entity_poly.type
_entity_poly.pdbx_seq_one_letter_code
_entity_poly.pdbx_strand_id
1 'polypeptide(L)'
;MADSATSDSTHGPLSLADLAQLEATLLPALERHHLRLLAHALRTLQQVQQDAGANAGQRRAAIPLQAAIEQWLLAQPDLSQEPTFSRDLAQQLTSAGRQLEAVARPLGRAPLDLDLETLITWAQHQADARLPAAATSSATVPAIITPTQRLQAAMQIDDAISFFRLSCGRWHSQRSSHHLLHRRAEAGGSLIVVDELDAADPRLAAIAALHQQDPQRLVGGCRVRWSGSMAWDKAGETHEGESLFGLIPTDERGRSGLLLRDRGYAETAPVAGEFHMDERDALLLTTGYETMNSLERFSFAGPDVRLRTSTVEGLSNTASFCVETRLADQIMDGAGDRSGATAQLQGALSPLGW
;
A
#
# COMPACT_ATOMS: atom_id res chain seq x y z
N MET A 1 13.75 -6.84 -51.86
CA MET A 1 12.73 -6.39 -50.93
C MET A 1 13.09 -7.02 -49.61
N ALA A 2 13.72 -6.26 -48.73
CA ALA A 2 14.15 -6.70 -47.42
C ALA A 2 13.12 -6.19 -46.41
N ASP A 3 12.47 -7.13 -45.73
CA ASP A 3 11.57 -6.86 -44.62
C ASP A 3 12.38 -6.23 -43.46
N SER A 4 12.11 -4.96 -43.22
CA SER A 4 12.56 -4.28 -42.02
C SER A 4 11.72 -4.76 -40.82
N ALA A 5 12.26 -5.68 -40.06
CA ALA A 5 11.74 -5.99 -38.73
C ALA A 5 11.89 -4.72 -37.87
N THR A 6 10.79 -4.05 -37.62
CA THR A 6 10.67 -2.99 -36.63
C THR A 6 11.00 -3.59 -35.26
N SER A 7 12.17 -3.22 -34.73
CA SER A 7 12.53 -3.49 -33.35
C SER A 7 11.59 -2.69 -32.45
N ASP A 8 10.67 -3.38 -31.81
CA ASP A 8 9.79 -2.87 -30.77
C ASP A 8 10.66 -2.62 -29.52
N SER A 9 11.25 -1.43 -29.44
CA SER A 9 12.08 -1.00 -28.31
C SER A 9 11.16 -0.66 -27.12
N THR A 10 10.79 -1.67 -26.37
CA THR A 10 10.24 -1.48 -25.03
C THR A 10 11.34 -0.90 -24.12
N HIS A 11 11.06 0.26 -23.51
CA HIS A 11 11.98 0.98 -22.63
C HIS A 11 12.20 0.27 -21.27
N GLY A 12 12.59 -1.01 -21.26
CA GLY A 12 12.85 -1.73 -20.02
C GLY A 12 13.32 -3.16 -20.26
N PRO A 13 13.91 -3.83 -19.25
CA PRO A 13 14.43 -5.19 -19.37
C PRO A 13 13.35 -6.27 -19.49
N LEU A 14 12.10 -5.99 -19.08
CA LEU A 14 10.95 -6.87 -19.28
C LEU A 14 10.25 -6.54 -20.60
N SER A 15 10.02 -7.55 -21.43
CA SER A 15 9.22 -7.43 -22.65
C SER A 15 7.73 -7.33 -22.31
N LEU A 16 6.91 -6.86 -23.27
CA LEU A 16 5.45 -6.88 -23.13
C LEU A 16 4.91 -8.31 -22.95
N ALA A 17 5.56 -9.31 -23.55
CA ALA A 17 5.20 -10.71 -23.38
C ALA A 17 5.51 -11.20 -21.96
N ASP A 18 6.68 -10.82 -21.38
CA ASP A 18 7.00 -11.11 -19.98
C ASP A 18 5.95 -10.49 -19.04
N LEU A 19 5.58 -9.23 -19.26
CA LEU A 19 4.57 -8.55 -18.46
C LEU A 19 3.20 -9.23 -18.58
N ALA A 20 2.76 -9.57 -19.77
CA ALA A 20 1.50 -10.25 -19.98
C ALA A 20 1.46 -11.62 -19.25
N GLN A 21 2.58 -12.37 -19.28
CA GLN A 21 2.70 -13.64 -18.58
C GLN A 21 2.64 -13.47 -17.05
N LEU A 22 3.29 -12.44 -16.50
CA LEU A 22 3.24 -12.12 -15.07
C LEU A 22 1.82 -11.70 -14.63
N GLU A 23 1.14 -10.87 -15.44
CA GLU A 23 -0.22 -10.42 -15.15
C GLU A 23 -1.27 -11.53 -15.26
N ALA A 24 -1.05 -12.53 -16.10
CA ALA A 24 -1.92 -13.69 -16.22
C ALA A 24 -1.88 -14.62 -14.99
N THR A 25 -0.92 -14.41 -14.05
CA THR A 25 -0.85 -15.21 -12.84
C THR A 25 -2.02 -14.91 -11.89
N LEU A 26 -2.57 -15.94 -11.25
CA LEU A 26 -3.62 -15.79 -10.22
C LEU A 26 -3.05 -15.43 -8.83
N LEU A 27 -1.82 -14.96 -8.77
CA LEU A 27 -1.17 -14.53 -7.53
C LEU A 27 -1.89 -13.31 -6.95
N PRO A 28 -2.00 -13.18 -5.61
CA PRO A 28 -2.39 -11.94 -4.96
C PRO A 28 -1.53 -10.76 -5.42
N ALA A 29 -2.08 -9.55 -5.33
CA ALA A 29 -1.45 -8.35 -5.89
C ALA A 29 -0.03 -8.11 -5.36
N LEU A 30 0.22 -8.37 -4.09
CA LEU A 30 1.53 -8.19 -3.45
C LEU A 30 2.56 -9.19 -3.96
N GLU A 31 2.20 -10.47 -4.02
CA GLU A 31 3.05 -11.55 -4.54
C GLU A 31 3.35 -11.34 -6.02
N ARG A 32 2.36 -10.91 -6.80
CA ARG A 32 2.54 -10.57 -8.22
C ARG A 32 3.46 -9.36 -8.40
N HIS A 33 3.35 -8.34 -7.54
CA HIS A 33 4.28 -7.20 -7.54
C HIS A 33 5.71 -7.64 -7.23
N HIS A 34 5.89 -8.47 -6.19
CA HIS A 34 7.19 -9.01 -5.82
C HIS A 34 7.79 -9.85 -6.96
N LEU A 35 6.97 -10.69 -7.61
CA LEU A 35 7.38 -11.48 -8.77
C LEU A 35 7.84 -10.59 -9.94
N ARG A 36 7.17 -9.47 -10.21
CA ARG A 36 7.61 -8.48 -11.22
C ARG A 36 8.98 -7.91 -10.89
N LEU A 37 9.22 -7.55 -9.63
CA LEU A 37 10.52 -7.02 -9.20
C LEU A 37 11.63 -8.05 -9.38
N LEU A 38 11.39 -9.31 -9.03
CA LEU A 38 12.36 -10.41 -9.23
C LEU A 38 12.60 -10.69 -10.71
N ALA A 39 11.56 -10.70 -11.54
CA ALA A 39 11.66 -10.90 -12.97
C ALA A 39 12.45 -9.75 -13.64
N HIS A 40 12.17 -8.50 -13.25
CA HIS A 40 12.91 -7.33 -13.71
C HIS A 40 14.39 -7.43 -13.32
N ALA A 41 14.68 -7.75 -12.06
CA ALA A 41 16.04 -7.92 -11.59
C ALA A 41 16.78 -9.06 -12.31
N LEU A 42 16.10 -10.19 -12.56
CA LEU A 42 16.69 -11.31 -13.33
C LEU A 42 17.09 -10.84 -14.74
N ARG A 43 16.17 -10.19 -15.47
CA ARG A 43 16.46 -9.70 -16.83
C ARG A 43 17.58 -8.67 -16.85
N THR A 44 17.57 -7.73 -15.90
CA THR A 44 18.63 -6.71 -15.79
C THR A 44 19.99 -7.37 -15.51
N LEU A 45 20.07 -8.30 -14.55
CA LEU A 45 21.31 -8.99 -14.21
C LEU A 45 21.81 -9.89 -15.35
N GLN A 46 20.91 -10.52 -16.10
CA GLN A 46 21.24 -11.25 -17.32
C GLN A 46 21.86 -10.33 -18.38
N GLN A 47 21.26 -9.12 -18.54
CA GLN A 47 21.79 -8.12 -19.48
C GLN A 47 23.16 -7.60 -19.05
N VAL A 48 23.34 -7.24 -17.77
CA VAL A 48 24.65 -6.83 -17.21
C VAL A 48 25.71 -7.86 -17.52
N GLN A 49 25.40 -9.15 -17.40
CA GLN A 49 26.33 -10.22 -17.65
C GLN A 49 26.62 -10.44 -19.13
N GLN A 50 25.62 -10.26 -20.00
CA GLN A 50 25.79 -10.34 -21.45
C GLN A 50 26.70 -9.22 -21.95
N ASP A 51 26.46 -7.99 -21.51
CA ASP A 51 27.19 -6.79 -21.95
C ASP A 51 28.64 -6.76 -21.40
N ALA A 52 28.88 -7.40 -20.24
CA ALA A 52 30.22 -7.54 -19.69
C ALA A 52 31.15 -8.47 -20.52
N GLY A 53 30.68 -9.02 -21.65
CA GLY A 53 31.49 -9.81 -22.56
C GLY A 53 32.08 -11.08 -21.93
N ALA A 54 31.39 -11.69 -20.96
CA ALA A 54 31.83 -12.86 -20.25
C ALA A 54 32.07 -14.05 -21.20
N ASN A 55 33.32 -14.35 -21.49
CA ASN A 55 33.75 -15.48 -22.27
C ASN A 55 33.03 -16.75 -21.79
N ALA A 56 32.37 -17.35 -22.74
CA ALA A 56 31.30 -18.32 -22.62
C ALA A 56 31.75 -19.65 -21.96
N GLY A 57 31.65 -19.80 -20.70
CA GLY A 57 31.82 -21.15 -20.17
C GLY A 57 31.66 -21.27 -18.66
N GLN A 58 32.30 -20.45 -17.88
CA GLN A 58 32.38 -20.68 -16.44
C GLN A 58 31.85 -19.55 -15.55
N ARG A 59 31.50 -18.40 -16.10
CA ARG A 59 30.99 -17.22 -15.33
C ARG A 59 29.54 -16.81 -15.61
N ARG A 60 28.86 -17.53 -16.49
CA ARG A 60 27.46 -17.21 -16.86
C ARG A 60 26.43 -17.40 -15.75
N ALA A 61 26.83 -18.02 -14.67
CA ALA A 61 25.91 -18.53 -13.68
C ALA A 61 25.85 -17.71 -12.38
N ALA A 62 26.87 -16.92 -12.07
CA ALA A 62 26.96 -16.18 -10.80
C ALA A 62 26.41 -14.74 -10.93
N ILE A 63 25.83 -14.24 -9.84
CA ILE A 63 25.39 -12.86 -9.76
C ILE A 63 26.60 -11.93 -9.91
N PRO A 64 26.54 -10.89 -10.77
CA PRO A 64 27.61 -9.89 -10.91
C PRO A 64 27.87 -9.17 -9.58
N LEU A 65 29.11 -8.76 -9.35
CA LEU A 65 29.47 -7.95 -8.19
C LEU A 65 28.75 -6.59 -8.26
N GLN A 66 28.38 -6.05 -7.12
CA GLN A 66 27.68 -4.75 -7.04
C GLN A 66 28.43 -3.65 -7.82
N ALA A 67 29.76 -3.58 -7.71
CA ALA A 67 30.55 -2.60 -8.45
C ALA A 67 30.44 -2.75 -9.99
N ALA A 68 30.33 -3.98 -10.48
CA ALA A 68 30.12 -4.22 -11.91
C ALA A 68 28.71 -3.80 -12.37
N ILE A 69 27.69 -4.03 -11.53
CA ILE A 69 26.33 -3.57 -11.79
C ILE A 69 26.28 -2.05 -11.81
N GLU A 70 26.87 -1.37 -10.80
CA GLU A 70 26.94 0.08 -10.71
C GLU A 70 27.63 0.69 -11.95
N GLN A 71 28.78 0.12 -12.37
CA GLN A 71 29.50 0.56 -13.54
C GLN A 71 28.67 0.39 -14.82
N TRP A 72 27.93 -0.69 -14.97
CA TRP A 72 27.06 -0.94 -16.10
C TRP A 72 25.89 0.06 -16.13
N LEU A 73 25.28 0.36 -14.97
CA LEU A 73 24.20 1.35 -14.85
C LEU A 73 24.67 2.75 -15.24
N LEU A 74 25.86 3.16 -14.78
CA LEU A 74 26.46 4.45 -15.13
C LEU A 74 26.82 4.57 -16.63
N ALA A 75 26.99 3.44 -17.31
CA ALA A 75 27.18 3.43 -18.76
C ALA A 75 25.89 3.58 -19.56
N GLN A 76 24.72 3.48 -18.91
CA GLN A 76 23.43 3.69 -19.57
C GLN A 76 23.18 5.20 -19.79
N PRO A 77 22.74 5.65 -20.98
CA PRO A 77 22.56 7.07 -21.29
C PRO A 77 21.66 7.81 -20.30
N ASP A 78 20.57 7.15 -19.86
CA ASP A 78 19.55 7.75 -18.99
C ASP A 78 19.98 7.82 -17.52
N LEU A 79 21.00 7.07 -17.11
CA LEU A 79 21.46 6.94 -15.73
C LEU A 79 22.86 7.53 -15.49
N SER A 80 23.55 7.90 -16.54
CA SER A 80 24.94 8.40 -16.49
C SER A 80 25.12 9.66 -15.63
N GLN A 81 24.06 10.46 -15.44
CA GLN A 81 24.06 11.70 -14.66
C GLN A 81 23.52 11.53 -13.24
N GLU A 82 23.15 10.33 -12.84
CA GLU A 82 22.50 10.02 -11.56
C GLU A 82 23.32 8.99 -10.75
N PRO A 83 24.54 9.32 -10.29
CA PRO A 83 25.42 8.34 -9.65
C PRO A 83 24.89 7.81 -8.33
N THR A 84 24.15 8.61 -7.56
CA THR A 84 23.53 8.16 -6.30
C THR A 84 22.45 7.15 -6.59
N PHE A 85 21.56 7.44 -7.55
CA PHE A 85 20.51 6.52 -7.96
C PHE A 85 21.09 5.20 -8.51
N SER A 86 22.14 5.27 -9.34
CA SER A 86 22.81 4.10 -9.91
C SER A 86 23.40 3.20 -8.82
N ARG A 87 23.97 3.78 -7.76
CA ARG A 87 24.48 3.03 -6.60
C ARG A 87 23.37 2.34 -5.83
N ASP A 88 22.28 3.04 -5.53
CA ASP A 88 21.14 2.50 -4.80
C ASP A 88 20.48 1.38 -5.61
N LEU A 89 20.30 1.57 -6.91
CA LEU A 89 19.77 0.54 -7.81
C LEU A 89 20.69 -0.68 -7.89
N ALA A 90 22.01 -0.50 -7.95
CA ALA A 90 22.98 -1.59 -7.93
C ALA A 90 22.88 -2.40 -6.63
N GLN A 91 22.67 -1.74 -5.50
CA GLN A 91 22.46 -2.41 -4.21
C GLN A 91 21.17 -3.22 -4.21
N GLN A 92 20.08 -2.67 -4.75
CA GLN A 92 18.80 -3.37 -4.88
C GLN A 92 18.89 -4.58 -5.79
N LEU A 93 19.53 -4.45 -6.95
CA LEU A 93 19.77 -5.56 -7.89
C LEU A 93 20.64 -6.66 -7.25
N THR A 94 21.65 -6.29 -6.45
CA THR A 94 22.45 -7.24 -5.69
C THR A 94 21.61 -7.98 -4.63
N SER A 95 20.69 -7.28 -3.96
CA SER A 95 19.78 -7.90 -3.00
C SER A 95 18.80 -8.85 -3.68
N ALA A 96 18.22 -8.46 -4.80
CA ALA A 96 17.37 -9.32 -5.61
C ALA A 96 18.14 -10.53 -6.15
N GLY A 97 19.41 -10.36 -6.52
CA GLY A 97 20.30 -11.44 -6.91
C GLY A 97 20.43 -12.53 -5.85
N ARG A 98 20.55 -12.16 -4.57
CA ARG A 98 20.56 -13.13 -3.45
C ARG A 98 19.23 -13.89 -3.31
N GLN A 99 18.11 -13.24 -3.63
CA GLN A 99 16.82 -13.93 -3.65
C GLN A 99 16.75 -14.91 -4.83
N LEU A 100 17.24 -14.54 -6.01
CA LEU A 100 17.36 -15.46 -7.15
C LEU A 100 18.25 -16.66 -6.83
N GLU A 101 19.34 -16.48 -6.09
CA GLU A 101 20.17 -17.60 -5.58
C GLU A 101 19.37 -18.54 -4.67
N ALA A 102 18.54 -17.98 -3.78
CA ALA A 102 17.70 -18.79 -2.89
C ALA A 102 16.64 -19.59 -3.67
N VAL A 103 16.11 -19.03 -4.77
CA VAL A 103 15.19 -19.74 -5.68
C VAL A 103 15.91 -20.83 -6.49
N ALA A 104 17.11 -20.54 -7.00
CA ALA A 104 17.87 -21.43 -7.87
C ALA A 104 18.48 -22.63 -7.12
N ARG A 105 18.89 -22.43 -5.87
CA ARG A 105 19.60 -23.43 -5.05
C ARG A 105 18.84 -24.77 -4.91
N PRO A 106 17.53 -24.80 -4.54
CA PRO A 106 16.79 -26.05 -4.45
C PRO A 106 16.60 -26.75 -5.80
N LEU A 107 16.70 -26.01 -6.90
CA LEU A 107 16.55 -26.51 -8.26
C LEU A 107 17.88 -27.02 -8.86
N GLY A 108 19.00 -26.85 -8.14
CA GLY A 108 20.32 -27.18 -8.64
C GLY A 108 20.73 -26.36 -9.88
N ARG A 109 20.12 -25.19 -10.07
CA ARG A 109 20.37 -24.27 -11.21
C ARG A 109 21.20 -23.08 -10.75
N ALA A 110 21.83 -22.44 -11.70
CA ALA A 110 22.47 -21.17 -11.43
C ALA A 110 21.41 -20.03 -11.41
N PRO A 111 21.61 -18.97 -10.59
CA PRO A 111 20.61 -17.93 -10.42
C PRO A 111 20.26 -17.19 -11.71
N LEU A 112 21.21 -16.98 -12.62
CA LEU A 112 20.96 -16.31 -13.90
C LEU A 112 20.52 -17.26 -15.04
N ASP A 113 20.47 -18.58 -14.78
CA ASP A 113 19.86 -19.56 -15.68
C ASP A 113 18.37 -19.80 -15.39
N LEU A 114 17.81 -19.05 -14.42
CA LEU A 114 16.38 -19.06 -14.18
C LEU A 114 15.65 -18.40 -15.36
N ASP A 115 14.49 -18.95 -15.65
CA ASP A 115 13.54 -18.38 -16.59
C ASP A 115 12.28 -17.83 -15.86
N LEU A 116 11.45 -17.10 -16.56
CA LEU A 116 10.26 -16.48 -16.00
C LEU A 116 9.27 -17.52 -15.50
N GLU A 117 9.14 -18.64 -16.21
CA GLU A 117 8.23 -19.73 -15.84
C GLU A 117 8.63 -20.36 -14.50
N THR A 118 9.92 -20.55 -14.29
CA THR A 118 10.46 -21.04 -13.00
C THR A 118 10.15 -20.06 -11.86
N LEU A 119 10.30 -18.75 -12.09
CA LEU A 119 9.96 -17.73 -11.08
C LEU A 119 8.47 -17.72 -10.77
N ILE A 120 7.61 -17.84 -11.78
CA ILE A 120 6.15 -17.92 -11.62
C ILE A 120 5.78 -19.15 -10.78
N THR A 121 6.29 -20.32 -11.15
CA THR A 121 6.04 -21.56 -10.44
C THR A 121 6.50 -21.48 -8.99
N TRP A 122 7.70 -20.93 -8.75
CA TRP A 122 8.21 -20.72 -7.39
C TRP A 122 7.28 -19.77 -6.59
N ALA A 123 6.86 -18.65 -7.19
CA ALA A 123 5.99 -17.68 -6.51
C ALA A 123 4.62 -18.29 -6.17
N GLN A 124 4.06 -19.12 -7.05
CA GLN A 124 2.82 -19.86 -6.80
C GLN A 124 2.98 -20.83 -5.63
N HIS A 125 4.06 -21.62 -5.61
CA HIS A 125 4.34 -22.51 -4.49
C HIS A 125 4.53 -21.77 -3.17
N GLN A 126 5.17 -20.60 -3.19
CA GLN A 126 5.32 -19.78 -1.98
C GLN A 126 3.98 -19.22 -1.50
N ALA A 127 3.10 -18.81 -2.41
CA ALA A 127 1.76 -18.36 -2.09
C ALA A 127 0.93 -19.51 -1.50
N ASP A 128 0.98 -20.69 -2.11
CA ASP A 128 0.25 -21.90 -1.65
C ASP A 128 0.77 -22.37 -0.28
N ALA A 129 2.08 -22.33 -0.05
CA ALA A 129 2.68 -22.75 1.22
C ALA A 129 2.31 -21.82 2.40
N ARG A 130 1.90 -20.58 2.12
CA ARG A 130 1.39 -19.62 3.12
C ARG A 130 -0.09 -19.81 3.42
N LEU A 131 -0.82 -20.52 2.55
CA LEU A 131 -2.18 -20.93 2.84
C LEU A 131 -2.13 -22.05 3.90
N PRO A 132 -2.86 -21.92 5.04
CA PRO A 132 -2.94 -23.02 5.99
C PRO A 132 -3.50 -24.25 5.26
N ALA A 133 -2.83 -25.40 5.42
CA ALA A 133 -3.23 -26.66 4.81
C ALA A 133 -4.71 -26.91 5.09
N ALA A 134 -5.55 -26.83 4.07
CA ALA A 134 -6.95 -27.15 4.18
C ALA A 134 -7.02 -28.64 4.49
N ALA A 135 -7.48 -28.96 5.71
CA ALA A 135 -7.77 -30.32 6.11
C ALA A 135 -8.66 -30.95 5.04
N THR A 136 -8.17 -32.00 4.39
CA THR A 136 -8.92 -32.83 3.47
C THR A 136 -10.05 -33.53 4.22
N SER A 137 -11.20 -32.90 4.27
CA SER A 137 -12.46 -33.52 4.63
C SER A 137 -13.37 -33.48 3.41
N SER A 138 -13.65 -34.67 2.88
CA SER A 138 -14.59 -34.90 1.80
C SER A 138 -16.00 -34.55 2.27
N ALA A 139 -16.47 -33.36 1.94
CA ALA A 139 -17.86 -32.95 2.07
C ALA A 139 -18.17 -31.92 0.97
N THR A 140 -19.26 -32.18 0.24
CA THR A 140 -20.05 -31.36 -0.68
C THR A 140 -19.52 -29.94 -0.91
N VAL A 141 -19.11 -29.62 -2.16
CA VAL A 141 -18.53 -28.35 -2.59
C VAL A 141 -19.47 -27.18 -2.26
N PRO A 142 -19.23 -26.40 -1.18
CA PRO A 142 -19.82 -25.08 -1.05
C PRO A 142 -19.02 -24.11 -1.90
N ALA A 143 -19.68 -23.06 -2.40
CA ALA A 143 -19.06 -22.00 -3.17
C ALA A 143 -17.71 -21.60 -2.56
N ILE A 144 -16.65 -21.53 -3.38
CA ILE A 144 -15.29 -21.22 -2.96
C ILE A 144 -15.29 -19.80 -2.39
N ILE A 145 -15.40 -19.69 -1.06
CA ILE A 145 -15.26 -18.42 -0.33
C ILE A 145 -13.77 -18.11 -0.29
N THR A 146 -13.35 -17.02 -0.90
CA THR A 146 -11.94 -16.58 -0.87
C THR A 146 -11.48 -16.29 0.57
N PRO A 147 -10.16 -16.38 0.87
CA PRO A 147 -9.63 -16.01 2.20
C PRO A 147 -10.05 -14.61 2.65
N THR A 148 -10.13 -13.66 1.71
CA THR A 148 -10.63 -12.30 1.95
C THR A 148 -12.10 -12.31 2.37
N GLN A 149 -12.95 -13.10 1.73
CA GLN A 149 -14.37 -13.22 2.11
C GLN A 149 -14.56 -13.88 3.47
N ARG A 150 -13.69 -14.83 3.87
CA ARG A 150 -13.72 -15.42 5.23
C ARG A 150 -13.31 -14.39 6.29
N LEU A 151 -12.31 -13.57 6.04
CA LEU A 151 -11.89 -12.49 6.93
C LEU A 151 -12.97 -11.42 7.04
N GLN A 152 -13.61 -11.05 5.93
CA GLN A 152 -14.73 -10.11 5.91
C GLN A 152 -15.94 -10.65 6.67
N ALA A 153 -16.31 -11.91 6.48
CA ALA A 153 -17.39 -12.56 7.24
C ALA A 153 -17.10 -12.61 8.75
N ALA A 154 -15.82 -12.70 9.15
CA ALA A 154 -15.41 -12.69 10.55
C ALA A 154 -15.44 -11.29 11.18
N MET A 155 -15.41 -10.21 10.37
CA MET A 155 -15.38 -8.83 10.88
C MET A 155 -16.76 -8.22 11.09
N GLN A 156 -17.83 -8.79 10.50
CA GLN A 156 -19.22 -8.31 10.62
C GLN A 156 -19.38 -6.80 10.39
N ILE A 157 -19.03 -6.33 9.20
CA ILE A 157 -19.18 -4.92 8.81
C ILE A 157 -20.52 -4.77 8.07
N ASP A 158 -21.60 -4.62 8.82
CA ASP A 158 -22.94 -4.57 8.26
C ASP A 158 -23.29 -3.17 7.70
N ASP A 159 -22.80 -2.14 8.36
CA ASP A 159 -23.10 -0.74 8.10
C ASP A 159 -21.88 0.17 8.33
N ALA A 160 -22.03 1.47 8.05
CA ALA A 160 -20.97 2.45 8.21
C ALA A 160 -20.55 2.63 9.68
N ILE A 161 -21.49 2.56 10.63
CA ILE A 161 -21.13 2.72 12.06
C ILE A 161 -20.31 1.53 12.55
N SER A 162 -20.62 0.32 12.10
CA SER A 162 -19.81 -0.87 12.38
C SER A 162 -18.39 -0.74 11.80
N PHE A 163 -18.27 -0.15 10.59
CA PHE A 163 -16.96 0.17 10.01
C PHE A 163 -16.18 1.17 10.88
N PHE A 164 -16.84 2.23 11.36
CA PHE A 164 -16.21 3.21 12.26
C PHE A 164 -15.81 2.61 13.60
N ARG A 165 -16.66 1.75 14.20
CA ARG A 165 -16.32 1.02 15.43
C ARG A 165 -15.11 0.12 15.25
N LEU A 166 -15.05 -0.62 14.15
CA LEU A 166 -13.88 -1.44 13.83
C LEU A 166 -12.63 -0.57 13.58
N SER A 167 -12.81 0.67 13.12
CA SER A 167 -11.72 1.62 12.94
C SER A 167 -11.21 2.24 14.24
N CYS A 168 -11.92 2.12 15.36
CA CYS A 168 -11.48 2.67 16.65
C CYS A 168 -10.20 2.01 17.14
N GLY A 169 -9.36 2.78 17.85
CA GLY A 169 -8.05 2.35 18.36
C GLY A 169 -6.90 3.15 17.78
N ARG A 170 -5.70 2.59 17.91
CA ARG A 170 -4.44 3.23 17.50
C ARG A 170 -3.87 2.54 16.26
N TRP A 171 -3.43 3.34 15.30
CA TRP A 171 -2.94 2.86 14.01
C TRP A 171 -1.61 3.52 13.66
N HIS A 172 -0.67 2.71 13.18
CA HIS A 172 0.50 3.20 12.49
C HIS A 172 0.19 3.24 10.99
N SER A 173 0.17 4.42 10.40
CA SER A 173 -0.12 4.64 8.99
C SER A 173 1.16 4.92 8.22
N GLN A 174 1.41 4.17 7.18
CA GLN A 174 2.45 4.42 6.18
C GLN A 174 1.77 4.88 4.89
N ARG A 175 2.20 6.03 4.37
CA ARG A 175 1.58 6.66 3.22
C ARG A 175 2.59 6.92 2.11
N SER A 176 2.19 6.66 0.88
CA SER A 176 2.80 7.24 -0.33
C SER A 176 1.81 8.20 -0.99
N SER A 177 2.27 9.40 -1.33
CA SER A 177 1.46 10.41 -2.03
C SER A 177 2.11 10.75 -3.36
N HIS A 178 1.30 10.89 -4.39
CA HIS A 178 1.74 11.17 -5.75
C HIS A 178 1.09 12.49 -6.20
N HIS A 179 1.92 13.50 -6.43
CA HIS A 179 1.50 14.79 -6.97
C HIS A 179 1.53 14.70 -8.51
N LEU A 180 0.38 14.42 -9.11
CA LEU A 180 0.27 14.06 -10.52
C LEU A 180 0.71 15.19 -11.45
N LEU A 181 0.40 16.44 -11.11
CA LEU A 181 0.83 17.62 -11.89
C LEU A 181 2.35 17.82 -11.88
N HIS A 182 2.99 17.50 -10.77
CA HIS A 182 4.43 17.73 -10.57
C HIS A 182 5.26 16.48 -10.81
N ARG A 183 4.64 15.32 -11.08
CA ARG A 183 5.30 14.01 -11.23
C ARG A 183 6.24 13.70 -10.05
N ARG A 184 5.82 14.03 -8.84
CA ARG A 184 6.57 13.79 -7.61
C ARG A 184 5.83 12.79 -6.75
N ALA A 185 6.58 11.90 -6.12
CA ALA A 185 6.09 11.02 -5.08
C ALA A 185 6.77 11.36 -3.76
N GLU A 186 6.04 11.16 -2.68
CA GLU A 186 6.53 11.37 -1.32
C GLU A 186 6.04 10.27 -0.40
N ALA A 187 6.83 9.98 0.63
CA ALA A 187 6.48 9.07 1.68
C ALA A 187 6.23 9.84 2.98
N GLY A 188 5.33 9.32 3.80
CA GLY A 188 5.05 9.87 5.11
C GLY A 188 4.56 8.78 6.04
N GLY A 189 4.73 9.01 7.34
CA GLY A 189 4.22 8.15 8.40
C GLY A 189 3.40 8.95 9.40
N SER A 190 2.37 8.34 9.96
CA SER A 190 1.59 8.96 11.03
C SER A 190 1.06 7.94 12.02
N LEU A 191 0.93 8.38 13.26
CA LEU A 191 0.12 7.74 14.27
C LEU A 191 -1.29 8.30 14.15
N ILE A 192 -2.28 7.43 14.02
CA ILE A 192 -3.69 7.80 13.97
C ILE A 192 -4.37 7.17 15.18
N VAL A 193 -5.16 7.97 15.90
CA VAL A 193 -5.99 7.52 17.01
C VAL A 193 -7.43 7.83 16.68
N VAL A 194 -8.28 6.81 16.72
CA VAL A 194 -9.71 6.92 16.45
C VAL A 194 -10.48 6.55 17.73
N ASP A 195 -11.23 7.50 18.23
CA ASP A 195 -12.09 7.33 19.41
C ASP A 195 -13.56 7.32 18.95
N GLU A 196 -14.35 6.35 19.41
CA GLU A 196 -15.80 6.31 19.14
C GLU A 196 -16.52 7.48 19.84
N LEU A 197 -17.53 8.04 19.19
CA LEU A 197 -18.47 9.00 19.74
C LEU A 197 -19.88 8.42 19.64
N ASP A 198 -20.55 8.32 20.80
CA ASP A 198 -21.95 7.94 20.85
C ASP A 198 -22.84 8.98 20.18
N ALA A 199 -23.99 8.56 19.65
CA ALA A 199 -24.95 9.45 18.99
C ALA A 199 -25.42 10.62 19.88
N ALA A 200 -25.45 10.43 21.20
CA ALA A 200 -25.80 11.43 22.19
C ALA A 200 -24.63 12.36 22.59
N ASP A 201 -23.45 12.18 22.02
CA ASP A 201 -22.28 13.02 22.33
C ASP A 201 -22.56 14.48 21.95
N PRO A 202 -22.43 15.46 22.88
CA PRO A 202 -22.73 16.85 22.60
C PRO A 202 -21.89 17.47 21.47
N ARG A 203 -20.70 16.92 21.20
CA ARG A 203 -19.86 17.35 20.08
C ARG A 203 -20.50 17.01 18.74
N LEU A 204 -21.16 15.86 18.62
CA LEU A 204 -21.88 15.48 17.40
C LEU A 204 -23.12 16.36 17.21
N ALA A 205 -23.86 16.68 18.29
CA ALA A 205 -24.98 17.61 18.20
C ALA A 205 -24.52 19.01 17.72
N ALA A 206 -23.35 19.48 18.18
CA ALA A 206 -22.78 20.74 17.73
C ALA A 206 -22.41 20.71 16.24
N ILE A 207 -21.84 19.59 15.74
CA ILE A 207 -21.55 19.41 14.31
C ILE A 207 -22.85 19.38 13.49
N ALA A 208 -23.87 18.65 13.93
CA ALA A 208 -25.18 18.63 13.25
C ALA A 208 -25.76 20.05 13.11
N ALA A 209 -25.67 20.85 14.18
CA ALA A 209 -26.11 22.23 14.15
C ALA A 209 -25.34 23.09 13.13
N LEU A 210 -24.02 22.94 13.01
CA LEU A 210 -23.18 23.61 12.01
C LEU A 210 -23.63 23.28 10.58
N HIS A 211 -24.09 22.06 10.33
CA HIS A 211 -24.56 21.60 9.02
C HIS A 211 -26.07 21.71 8.85
N GLN A 212 -26.78 22.37 9.78
CA GLN A 212 -28.26 22.53 9.75
C GLN A 212 -28.99 21.18 9.64
N GLN A 213 -28.43 20.14 10.27
CA GLN A 213 -29.01 18.81 10.34
C GLN A 213 -29.66 18.57 11.70
N ASP A 214 -30.67 17.70 11.73
CA ASP A 214 -31.31 17.28 12.98
C ASP A 214 -30.37 16.31 13.75
N PRO A 215 -29.95 16.67 14.98
CA PRO A 215 -29.10 15.82 15.80
C PRO A 215 -29.70 14.43 16.10
N GLN A 216 -31.03 14.29 16.06
CA GLN A 216 -31.70 13.00 16.32
C GLN A 216 -31.48 11.99 15.18
N ARG A 217 -31.03 12.43 14.02
CA ARG A 217 -30.69 11.57 12.89
C ARG A 217 -29.29 10.97 12.96
N LEU A 218 -28.45 11.45 13.88
CA LEU A 218 -27.10 10.92 14.07
C LEU A 218 -27.17 9.49 14.66
N VAL A 219 -26.39 8.58 14.09
CA VAL A 219 -26.25 7.19 14.59
C VAL A 219 -24.97 7.00 15.39
N GLY A 220 -24.11 8.00 15.42
CA GLY A 220 -22.81 8.01 16.08
C GLY A 220 -21.78 8.71 15.24
N GLY A 221 -20.51 8.56 15.64
CA GLY A 221 -19.39 9.17 14.94
C GLY A 221 -18.05 8.78 15.54
N CYS A 222 -17.02 9.53 15.18
CA CYS A 222 -15.70 9.35 15.77
C CYS A 222 -14.92 10.65 15.84
N ARG A 223 -13.94 10.65 16.75
CA ARG A 223 -12.86 11.62 16.79
C ARG A 223 -11.61 10.98 16.22
N VAL A 224 -11.01 11.59 15.23
CA VAL A 224 -9.74 11.16 14.63
C VAL A 224 -8.67 12.17 14.97
N ARG A 225 -7.60 11.72 15.60
CA ARG A 225 -6.39 12.50 15.87
C ARG A 225 -5.24 11.89 15.10
N TRP A 226 -4.39 12.73 14.55
CA TRP A 226 -3.18 12.25 13.88
C TRP A 226 -1.97 13.08 14.28
N SER A 227 -0.84 12.41 14.32
CA SER A 227 0.49 13.01 14.48
C SER A 227 1.42 12.29 13.52
N GLY A 228 2.09 13.04 12.65
CA GLY A 228 2.90 12.44 11.62
C GLY A 228 4.00 13.35 11.11
N SER A 229 4.89 12.77 10.33
CA SER A 229 5.97 13.46 9.65
C SER A 229 6.01 13.07 8.16
N MET A 230 6.55 13.99 7.36
CA MET A 230 6.79 13.80 5.94
C MET A 230 8.28 13.58 5.71
N ALA A 231 8.62 12.95 4.59
CA ALA A 231 10.02 12.61 4.28
C ALA A 231 10.95 13.84 4.17
N TRP A 232 10.40 15.05 3.96
CA TRP A 232 11.17 16.30 3.86
C TRP A 232 11.15 17.15 5.13
N ASP A 233 10.42 16.75 6.18
CA ASP A 233 10.38 17.49 7.42
C ASP A 233 11.76 17.49 8.07
N LYS A 234 12.11 18.59 8.71
CA LYS A 234 13.31 18.63 9.54
C LYS A 234 13.14 17.73 10.74
N ALA A 235 14.25 17.20 11.24
CA ALA A 235 14.23 16.37 12.43
C ALA A 235 13.51 17.08 13.60
N GLY A 236 12.42 16.48 14.08
CA GLY A 236 11.58 17.02 15.15
C GLY A 236 10.37 17.84 14.71
N GLU A 237 10.18 18.08 13.41
CA GLU A 237 8.93 18.63 12.91
C GLU A 237 7.86 17.53 12.86
N THR A 238 6.69 17.79 13.44
CA THR A 238 5.52 16.93 13.42
C THR A 238 4.30 17.72 13.01
N HIS A 239 3.45 17.10 12.19
CA HIS A 239 2.17 17.67 11.80
C HIS A 239 1.08 16.95 12.60
N GLU A 240 0.35 17.68 13.41
CA GLU A 240 -0.69 17.16 14.27
C GLU A 240 -2.03 17.78 13.92
N GLY A 241 -3.08 17.00 14.07
CA GLY A 241 -4.43 17.49 13.85
C GLY A 241 -5.48 16.59 14.49
N GLU A 242 -6.69 17.14 14.50
CA GLU A 242 -7.88 16.45 15.00
C GLU A 242 -9.06 16.80 14.10
N SER A 243 -9.95 15.85 13.88
CA SER A 243 -11.23 16.07 13.23
C SER A 243 -12.31 15.20 13.87
N LEU A 244 -13.52 15.75 13.92
CA LEU A 244 -14.71 15.05 14.40
C LEU A 244 -15.60 14.71 13.21
N PHE A 245 -16.17 13.52 13.26
CA PHE A 245 -17.05 12.99 12.22
C PHE A 245 -18.36 12.52 12.84
N GLY A 246 -19.47 12.91 12.23
CA GLY A 246 -20.81 12.42 12.56
C GLY A 246 -21.45 11.74 11.36
N LEU A 247 -22.19 10.66 11.58
CA LEU A 247 -22.85 9.89 10.54
C LEU A 247 -24.36 10.05 10.61
N ILE A 248 -24.97 10.41 9.47
CA ILE A 248 -26.41 10.44 9.26
C ILE A 248 -26.76 9.52 8.08
N PRO A 249 -27.21 8.29 8.32
CA PRO A 249 -27.65 7.40 7.25
C PRO A 249 -28.86 7.98 6.48
N THR A 250 -28.89 7.71 5.18
CA THR A 250 -30.00 8.04 4.29
C THR A 250 -30.71 6.82 3.74
N ASP A 251 -30.15 5.62 3.97
CA ASP A 251 -30.77 4.35 3.64
C ASP A 251 -31.10 3.53 4.91
N GLU A 252 -32.01 2.57 4.79
CA GLU A 252 -32.46 1.72 5.91
C GLU A 252 -31.36 0.80 6.44
N ARG A 253 -30.33 0.50 5.64
CA ARG A 253 -29.22 -0.39 6.00
C ARG A 253 -28.03 0.35 6.63
N GLY A 254 -28.06 1.66 6.69
CA GLY A 254 -26.94 2.47 7.21
C GLY A 254 -25.66 2.39 6.37
N ARG A 255 -25.79 2.03 5.08
CA ARG A 255 -24.64 1.86 4.17
C ARG A 255 -24.34 3.10 3.32
N SER A 256 -25.25 4.08 3.31
CA SER A 256 -25.08 5.36 2.60
C SER A 256 -25.61 6.48 3.43
N GLY A 257 -25.05 7.68 3.30
CA GLY A 257 -25.53 8.84 4.02
C GLY A 257 -24.59 10.03 4.00
N LEU A 258 -24.85 10.95 4.92
CA LEU A 258 -24.06 12.16 5.09
C LEU A 258 -22.96 11.92 6.14
N LEU A 259 -21.75 12.38 5.81
CA LEU A 259 -20.62 12.48 6.71
C LEU A 259 -20.45 13.94 7.11
N LEU A 260 -20.80 14.26 8.34
CA LEU A 260 -20.61 15.60 8.89
C LEU A 260 -19.20 15.73 9.46
N ARG A 261 -18.54 16.86 9.21
CA ARG A 261 -17.20 17.17 9.73
C ARG A 261 -17.22 18.53 10.44
N ASP A 262 -16.42 18.68 11.48
CA ASP A 262 -16.22 19.94 12.17
C ASP A 262 -15.38 20.93 11.36
N ARG A 263 -14.47 20.42 10.49
CA ARG A 263 -13.56 21.21 9.65
C ARG A 263 -13.39 20.56 8.28
N GLY A 264 -13.26 21.37 7.24
CA GLY A 264 -12.81 20.95 5.92
C GLY A 264 -11.29 20.71 5.88
N TYR A 265 -10.84 19.96 4.88
CA TYR A 265 -9.42 19.61 4.73
C TYR A 265 -8.54 20.84 4.40
N ALA A 266 -9.07 21.83 3.72
CA ALA A 266 -8.40 23.06 3.29
C ALA A 266 -9.20 24.33 3.55
N GLU A 267 -10.37 24.23 4.16
CA GLU A 267 -11.30 25.31 4.36
C GLU A 267 -11.67 25.46 5.82
N THR A 268 -11.87 26.69 6.26
CA THR A 268 -12.35 27.02 7.61
C THR A 268 -13.83 26.76 7.78
N ALA A 269 -14.57 26.59 6.66
CA ALA A 269 -16.00 26.31 6.68
C ALA A 269 -16.28 24.81 6.87
N PRO A 270 -17.32 24.43 7.62
CA PRO A 270 -17.72 23.04 7.75
C PRO A 270 -18.22 22.51 6.40
N VAL A 271 -17.70 21.40 5.94
CA VAL A 271 -18.08 20.75 4.69
C VAL A 271 -18.70 19.40 4.99
N ALA A 272 -19.93 19.18 4.56
CA ALA A 272 -20.55 17.86 4.57
C ALA A 272 -20.03 17.04 3.40
N GLY A 273 -19.66 15.80 3.69
CA GLY A 273 -19.36 14.78 2.69
C GLY A 273 -20.50 13.77 2.62
N GLU A 274 -20.31 12.82 1.73
CA GLU A 274 -21.17 11.65 1.60
C GLU A 274 -20.37 10.40 1.89
N PHE A 275 -21.01 9.40 2.50
CA PHE A 275 -20.43 8.08 2.62
C PHE A 275 -21.27 7.03 1.88
N HIS A 276 -20.58 6.03 1.36
CA HIS A 276 -21.19 4.88 0.74
C HIS A 276 -20.34 3.64 1.02
N MET A 277 -20.97 2.50 1.29
CA MET A 277 -20.28 1.22 1.41
C MET A 277 -20.50 0.37 0.17
N ASP A 278 -19.40 -0.07 -0.44
CA ASP A 278 -19.47 -0.95 -1.62
C ASP A 278 -19.84 -2.40 -1.26
N GLU A 279 -20.02 -3.25 -2.26
CA GLU A 279 -20.39 -4.66 -2.11
C GLU A 279 -19.31 -5.51 -1.39
N ARG A 280 -18.12 -4.96 -1.18
CA ARG A 280 -17.00 -5.59 -0.48
C ARG A 280 -16.75 -4.98 0.90
N ASP A 281 -17.77 -4.29 1.45
CA ASP A 281 -17.72 -3.62 2.75
C ASP A 281 -16.62 -2.55 2.88
N ALA A 282 -16.14 -2.02 1.75
CA ALA A 282 -15.26 -0.86 1.78
C ALA A 282 -16.07 0.41 1.93
N LEU A 283 -15.61 1.33 2.78
CA LEU A 283 -16.20 2.63 2.99
C LEU A 283 -15.60 3.64 2.01
N LEU A 284 -16.43 4.27 1.20
CA LEU A 284 -16.09 5.36 0.30
C LEU A 284 -16.60 6.66 0.92
N LEU A 285 -15.72 7.66 0.98
CA LEU A 285 -16.05 9.01 1.44
C LEU A 285 -15.82 9.97 0.29
N THR A 286 -16.85 10.73 -0.07
CA THR A 286 -16.77 11.76 -1.10
C THR A 286 -17.00 13.11 -0.45
N THR A 287 -16.11 14.07 -0.70
CA THR A 287 -16.25 15.43 -0.19
C THR A 287 -15.99 16.42 -1.32
N GLY A 288 -17.00 17.23 -1.65
CA GLY A 288 -16.88 18.31 -2.63
C GLY A 288 -16.51 19.62 -1.92
N TYR A 289 -15.44 20.26 -2.38
CA TYR A 289 -15.04 21.62 -2.00
C TYR A 289 -15.26 22.54 -3.20
N GLU A 290 -15.24 23.86 -3.00
CA GLU A 290 -15.44 24.81 -4.10
C GLU A 290 -14.46 24.61 -5.28
N THR A 291 -13.23 24.22 -4.98
CA THR A 291 -12.13 24.15 -5.96
C THR A 291 -11.57 22.74 -6.16
N MET A 292 -12.02 21.76 -5.40
CA MET A 292 -11.52 20.39 -5.48
C MET A 292 -12.55 19.37 -4.98
N ASN A 293 -12.40 18.14 -5.46
CA ASN A 293 -13.13 16.98 -4.98
C ASN A 293 -12.17 15.98 -4.36
N SER A 294 -12.57 15.39 -3.24
CA SER A 294 -11.82 14.33 -2.57
C SER A 294 -12.65 13.04 -2.57
N LEU A 295 -12.04 11.96 -3.00
CA LEU A 295 -12.58 10.60 -2.86
C LEU A 295 -11.60 9.78 -2.04
N GLU A 296 -12.07 9.23 -0.93
CA GLU A 296 -11.30 8.32 -0.08
C GLU A 296 -11.99 6.96 -0.04
N ARG A 297 -11.23 5.90 -0.13
CA ARG A 297 -11.72 4.53 0.01
C ARG A 297 -10.94 3.81 1.09
N PHE A 298 -11.65 3.31 2.08
CA PHE A 298 -11.10 2.52 3.19
C PHE A 298 -11.57 1.08 3.07
N SER A 299 -10.68 0.13 3.32
CA SER A 299 -11.03 -1.29 3.36
C SER A 299 -10.17 -2.01 4.39
N PHE A 300 -10.74 -3.02 5.04
CA PHE A 300 -10.00 -3.88 5.94
C PHE A 300 -9.46 -5.10 5.19
N ALA A 301 -8.16 -5.36 5.31
CA ALA A 301 -7.53 -6.59 4.87
C ALA A 301 -7.46 -7.64 6.00
N GLY A 302 -7.95 -7.28 7.17
CA GLY A 302 -8.03 -8.04 8.41
C GLY A 302 -8.32 -7.08 9.55
N PRO A 303 -8.62 -7.55 10.80
CA PRO A 303 -9.00 -6.69 11.91
C PRO A 303 -7.91 -5.67 12.29
N ASP A 304 -6.65 -5.99 11.97
CA ASP A 304 -5.48 -5.20 12.35
C ASP A 304 -4.79 -4.51 11.16
N VAL A 305 -5.34 -4.64 9.95
CA VAL A 305 -4.81 -4.00 8.75
C VAL A 305 -5.91 -3.30 7.98
N ARG A 306 -5.78 -1.98 7.84
CA ARG A 306 -6.68 -1.14 7.06
C ARG A 306 -5.91 -0.50 5.91
N LEU A 307 -6.48 -0.53 4.71
CA LEU A 307 -5.96 0.10 3.51
C LEU A 307 -6.77 1.34 3.22
N ARG A 308 -6.10 2.43 2.84
CA ARG A 308 -6.75 3.65 2.40
C ARG A 308 -6.16 4.11 1.07
N THR A 309 -7.02 4.40 0.11
CA THR A 309 -6.67 5.15 -1.10
C THR A 309 -7.40 6.48 -1.08
N SER A 310 -6.76 7.51 -1.60
CA SER A 310 -7.35 8.83 -1.69
C SER A 310 -6.94 9.48 -3.00
N THR A 311 -7.90 10.13 -3.66
CA THR A 311 -7.66 11.01 -4.80
C THR A 311 -8.24 12.38 -4.49
N VAL A 312 -7.48 13.41 -4.84
CA VAL A 312 -7.93 14.81 -4.79
C VAL A 312 -7.80 15.37 -6.19
N GLU A 313 -8.89 15.84 -6.76
CA GLU A 313 -8.98 16.45 -8.09
C GLU A 313 -9.31 17.93 -7.99
N GLY A 314 -8.79 18.74 -8.89
CA GLY A 314 -8.97 20.18 -8.93
C GLY A 314 -7.65 20.95 -8.84
N LEU A 315 -7.52 21.88 -7.89
CA LEU A 315 -6.29 22.67 -7.70
C LEU A 315 -5.07 21.80 -7.35
N SER A 316 -5.31 20.69 -6.66
CA SER A 316 -4.27 19.71 -6.30
C SER A 316 -4.69 18.36 -6.84
N ASN A 317 -4.04 17.90 -7.93
CA ASN A 317 -4.25 16.54 -8.43
C ASN A 317 -3.27 15.60 -7.73
N THR A 318 -3.74 14.97 -6.66
CA THR A 318 -2.94 14.03 -5.87
C THR A 318 -3.64 12.68 -5.76
N ALA A 319 -2.86 11.63 -5.76
CA ALA A 319 -3.31 10.28 -5.40
C ALA A 319 -2.44 9.77 -4.27
N SER A 320 -3.04 9.14 -3.25
CA SER A 320 -2.30 8.54 -2.16
C SER A 320 -2.78 7.14 -1.81
N PHE A 321 -1.86 6.36 -1.28
CA PHE A 321 -2.11 5.03 -0.76
C PHE A 321 -1.52 4.91 0.64
N CYS A 322 -2.31 4.39 1.57
CA CYS A 322 -1.89 4.15 2.94
C CYS A 322 -2.09 2.68 3.32
N VAL A 323 -1.13 2.13 4.03
CA VAL A 323 -1.28 0.90 4.80
C VAL A 323 -1.27 1.29 6.27
N GLU A 324 -2.30 0.92 6.98
CA GLU A 324 -2.50 1.24 8.38
C GLU A 324 -2.55 -0.05 9.18
N THR A 325 -1.62 -0.21 10.14
CA THR A 325 -1.54 -1.38 11.02
C THR A 325 -1.94 -0.98 12.43
N ARG A 326 -2.80 -1.81 13.07
CA ARG A 326 -3.26 -1.57 14.43
C ARG A 326 -2.11 -1.75 15.41
N LEU A 327 -1.98 -0.83 16.34
CA LEU A 327 -1.05 -0.94 17.45
C LEU A 327 -1.76 -1.60 18.64
N ALA A 328 -1.09 -2.57 19.24
CA ALA A 328 -1.57 -3.16 20.49
C ALA A 328 -1.68 -2.07 21.58
N ASP A 329 -2.74 -2.10 22.36
CA ASP A 329 -2.85 -1.27 23.54
C ASP A 329 -1.74 -1.69 24.52
N GLN A 330 -0.73 -0.84 24.65
CA GLN A 330 0.22 -0.99 25.73
C GLN A 330 -0.55 -0.72 27.03
N ILE A 331 -0.69 -1.73 27.88
CA ILE A 331 -1.13 -1.54 29.25
C ILE A 331 -0.15 -0.51 29.85
N MET A 332 -0.66 0.70 30.09
CA MET A 332 0.10 1.78 30.71
C MET A 332 0.23 1.49 32.20
N ASP A 333 1.13 0.57 32.57
CA ASP A 333 1.64 0.49 33.93
C ASP A 333 2.84 1.44 34.03
N GLY A 334 2.61 2.55 34.71
CA GLY A 334 3.64 3.38 35.30
C GLY A 334 4.23 4.48 34.40
N ALA A 335 4.06 5.71 34.88
CA ALA A 335 4.71 6.90 34.38
C ALA A 335 6.25 6.69 34.22
N GLY A 336 6.76 6.72 33.00
CA GLY A 336 8.18 6.63 32.70
C GLY A 336 8.49 6.90 31.25
N ASP A 337 9.11 8.04 31.04
CA ASP A 337 9.96 8.42 29.92
C ASP A 337 9.38 8.42 28.50
N ARG A 338 8.95 9.60 28.06
CA ARG A 338 8.47 9.91 26.70
C ARG A 338 9.56 9.96 25.61
N SER A 339 10.83 9.74 25.95
CA SER A 339 11.95 9.86 24.99
C SER A 339 12.25 8.57 24.21
N GLY A 340 11.77 7.39 24.67
CA GLY A 340 12.05 6.09 24.06
C GLY A 340 11.15 5.71 22.89
N ALA A 341 9.92 6.21 22.82
CA ALA A 341 8.94 5.78 21.82
C ALA A 341 9.24 6.29 20.39
N THR A 342 9.88 7.45 20.28
CA THR A 342 10.24 8.04 18.98
C THR A 342 11.45 7.34 18.35
N ALA A 343 12.37 6.81 19.16
CA ALA A 343 13.57 6.13 18.69
C ALA A 343 13.28 4.70 18.17
N GLN A 344 12.25 4.02 18.69
CA GLN A 344 11.84 2.69 18.21
C GLN A 344 11.08 2.74 16.88
N LEU A 345 10.45 3.87 16.53
CA LEU A 345 9.76 4.04 15.27
C LEU A 345 10.70 4.29 14.07
N GLN A 346 11.93 4.77 14.32
CA GLN A 346 12.96 4.93 13.27
C GLN A 346 13.64 3.63 12.87
N GLY A 347 13.46 2.53 13.62
CA GLY A 347 14.08 1.24 13.35
C GLY A 347 13.18 0.19 12.71
N ALA A 348 11.88 0.46 12.56
CA ALA A 348 10.98 -0.43 11.84
C ALA A 348 11.15 -0.24 10.33
N LEU A 349 12.17 -0.85 9.78
CA LEU A 349 12.27 -1.07 8.34
C LEU A 349 10.96 -1.67 7.86
N SER A 350 10.38 -1.08 6.81
CA SER A 350 9.27 -1.67 6.07
C SER A 350 9.53 -3.17 5.90
N PRO A 351 8.52 -4.06 6.06
CA PRO A 351 8.68 -5.48 5.76
C PRO A 351 9.13 -5.74 4.32
N LEU A 352 9.16 -4.70 3.49
CA LEU A 352 9.67 -4.72 2.11
C LEU A 352 11.12 -4.21 1.99
N GLY A 353 11.80 -3.87 3.11
CA GLY A 353 13.22 -3.46 3.11
C GLY A 353 13.49 -2.11 2.46
N TRP A 354 12.52 -1.18 2.50
CA TRP A 354 12.66 0.21 2.04
C TRP A 354 12.88 1.14 3.23
#